data_00b9f3292c51506be124f06cadad6e89
#
_entry.id   00b9f3292c51506be124f06cadad6e89
#
_cell.length_a   1.000
_cell.length_b   1.000
_cell.length_c   1.000
_cell.angle_alpha   90.00
_cell.angle_beta   90.00
_cell.angle_gamma   90.00
#
_symmetry.space_group_name_H-M   'P 1'
#
loop_
_entity.id
_entity.type
_entity.pdbx_description
1 polymer ?
#
loop_
_entity_poly.entity_id
_entity_poly.type
_entity_poly.pdbx_seq_one_letter_code
_entity_poly.pdbx_strand_id
1 'polypeptide(L)'
;MNAFSSRVQTLQPSAIRELLKFTADPEVISFAAGNPAPEAFPTEEIARITNEILTTTPIDALQYSITEGYTPLRNWIKDDLKKKGMFGENDEDVVITSGAQQAIEVVTKEICNEGDTIICEAPTFIGSLNAFRSYNAKLVGVEMEDDGINIDKLEKALIENPRTAFIYLIPNFQNPTGKTMSLEKRKAVLALAQRYNVYILEDNPYGDLRYIGENVPTIKSLDKNGNVLYAGTFSKTLAPGLRV
;
A
#
# COMPACT_ATOMS: atom_id res chain seq x y z
N MET A 1 37.27 -6.55 0.57
CA MET A 1 36.04 -6.21 -0.15
C MET A 1 35.03 -5.77 0.88
N ASN A 2 34.42 -4.61 0.71
CA ASN A 2 33.34 -4.17 1.58
C ASN A 2 32.11 -5.04 1.27
N ALA A 3 31.67 -5.84 2.24
CA ALA A 3 30.43 -6.60 2.10
C ALA A 3 29.23 -5.66 2.14
N PHE A 4 28.19 -5.97 1.36
CA PHE A 4 26.90 -5.31 1.49
C PHE A 4 26.34 -5.48 2.92
N SER A 5 25.51 -4.54 3.36
CA SER A 5 24.85 -4.65 4.67
C SER A 5 24.00 -5.92 4.76
N SER A 6 23.80 -6.44 5.97
CA SER A 6 22.93 -7.62 6.22
C SER A 6 21.52 -7.43 5.67
N ARG A 7 21.02 -6.19 5.67
CA ARG A 7 19.70 -5.83 5.13
C ARG A 7 19.52 -6.13 3.63
N VAL A 8 20.62 -6.04 2.86
CA VAL A 8 20.59 -6.28 1.41
C VAL A 8 20.87 -7.73 1.06
N GLN A 9 21.58 -8.45 1.94
CA GLN A 9 21.94 -9.86 1.73
C GLN A 9 20.74 -10.81 1.70
N THR A 10 19.65 -10.43 2.38
CA THR A 10 18.40 -11.22 2.46
C THR A 10 17.42 -10.92 1.31
N LEU A 11 17.71 -9.89 0.49
CA LEU A 11 16.85 -9.53 -0.64
C LEU A 11 16.98 -10.57 -1.75
N GLN A 12 15.84 -11.09 -2.19
CA GLN A 12 15.76 -12.00 -3.33
C GLN A 12 15.54 -11.20 -4.62
N PRO A 13 16.26 -11.53 -5.72
CA PRO A 13 15.91 -10.99 -7.02
C PRO A 13 14.44 -11.27 -7.34
N SER A 14 13.73 -10.25 -7.81
CA SER A 14 12.33 -10.44 -8.19
C SER A 14 12.24 -11.22 -9.49
N ALA A 15 11.71 -12.44 -9.46
CA ALA A 15 11.43 -13.23 -10.64
C ALA A 15 10.52 -12.47 -11.64
N ILE A 16 9.62 -11.64 -11.14
CA ILE A 16 8.77 -10.77 -11.96
C ILE A 16 9.62 -9.76 -12.76
N ARG A 17 10.65 -9.15 -12.15
CA ARG A 17 11.55 -8.24 -12.87
C ARG A 17 12.31 -8.93 -14.00
N GLU A 18 12.72 -10.17 -13.80
CA GLU A 18 13.37 -10.93 -14.87
C GLU A 18 12.38 -11.23 -16.01
N LEU A 19 11.13 -11.59 -15.69
CA LEU A 19 10.07 -11.79 -16.69
C LEU A 19 9.75 -10.48 -17.44
N LEU A 20 9.75 -9.33 -16.75
CA LEU A 20 9.50 -8.04 -17.39
C LEU A 20 10.54 -7.64 -18.43
N LYS A 21 11.74 -8.21 -18.41
CA LYS A 21 12.72 -7.98 -19.49
C LYS A 21 12.24 -8.50 -20.84
N PHE A 22 11.43 -9.54 -20.84
CA PHE A 22 10.86 -10.10 -22.06
C PHE A 22 9.71 -9.25 -22.64
N THR A 23 9.10 -8.38 -21.82
CA THR A 23 8.01 -7.50 -22.32
C THR A 23 8.49 -6.37 -23.23
N ALA A 24 9.80 -6.19 -23.36
CA ALA A 24 10.38 -5.25 -24.32
C ALA A 24 10.32 -5.78 -25.77
N ASP A 25 10.09 -7.09 -25.96
CA ASP A 25 9.91 -7.70 -27.27
C ASP A 25 8.48 -7.44 -27.76
N PRO A 26 8.25 -6.79 -28.91
CA PRO A 26 6.93 -6.48 -29.42
C PRO A 26 6.12 -7.71 -29.84
N GLU A 27 6.75 -8.88 -30.04
CA GLU A 27 6.05 -10.14 -30.32
C GLU A 27 5.51 -10.81 -29.06
N VAL A 28 5.91 -10.35 -27.86
CA VAL A 28 5.48 -10.90 -26.58
C VAL A 28 4.19 -10.24 -26.10
N ILE A 29 3.11 -11.00 -26.01
CA ILE A 29 1.88 -10.57 -25.35
C ILE A 29 2.02 -10.85 -23.86
N SER A 30 2.26 -9.80 -23.06
CA SER A 30 2.49 -9.92 -21.63
C SER A 30 1.18 -9.88 -20.83
N PHE A 31 0.96 -10.91 -20.00
CA PHE A 31 -0.05 -10.92 -18.95
C PHE A 31 0.55 -10.63 -17.55
N ALA A 32 1.83 -10.26 -17.49
CA ALA A 32 2.54 -9.92 -16.26
C ALA A 32 2.45 -8.43 -15.97
N ALA A 33 2.50 -8.10 -14.67
CA ALA A 33 2.74 -6.78 -14.11
C ALA A 33 1.59 -5.75 -14.09
N GLY A 34 0.42 -6.02 -14.65
CA GLY A 34 -0.76 -5.16 -14.48
C GLY A 34 -0.52 -3.66 -14.69
N ASN A 35 0.30 -3.30 -15.70
CA ASN A 35 0.55 -1.90 -16.02
C ASN A 35 -0.72 -1.24 -16.56
N PRO A 36 -1.04 0.01 -16.17
CA PRO A 36 -2.10 0.75 -16.82
C PRO A 36 -1.87 0.87 -18.33
N ALA A 37 -2.94 0.81 -19.10
CA ALA A 37 -2.87 0.98 -20.55
C ALA A 37 -2.34 2.38 -20.91
N PRO A 38 -1.39 2.53 -21.85
CA PRO A 38 -0.83 3.82 -22.21
C PRO A 38 -1.90 4.83 -22.67
N GLU A 39 -2.95 4.34 -23.32
CA GLU A 39 -4.07 5.13 -23.83
C GLU A 39 -4.93 5.74 -22.72
N ALA A 40 -4.84 5.21 -21.51
CA ALA A 40 -5.57 5.72 -20.35
C ALA A 40 -4.89 6.93 -19.68
N PHE A 41 -3.64 7.23 -20.04
CA PHE A 41 -2.95 8.37 -19.45
C PHE A 41 -3.46 9.70 -20.02
N PRO A 42 -3.90 10.66 -19.17
CA PRO A 42 -4.38 11.97 -19.60
C PRO A 42 -3.20 12.91 -19.94
N THR A 43 -2.40 12.54 -20.94
CA THR A 43 -1.12 13.19 -21.27
C THR A 43 -1.28 14.65 -21.67
N GLU A 44 -2.30 14.98 -22.46
CA GLU A 44 -2.57 16.35 -22.89
C GLU A 44 -2.92 17.25 -21.71
N GLU A 45 -3.79 16.76 -20.82
CA GLU A 45 -4.21 17.50 -19.63
C GLU A 45 -3.06 17.68 -18.63
N ILE A 46 -2.24 16.66 -18.42
CA ILE A 46 -1.03 16.76 -17.59
C ILE A 46 -0.06 17.80 -18.18
N ALA A 47 0.14 17.80 -19.50
CA ALA A 47 1.00 18.78 -20.17
C ALA A 47 0.46 20.21 -19.99
N ARG A 48 -0.86 20.41 -20.18
CA ARG A 48 -1.54 21.70 -20.02
C ARG A 48 -1.36 22.22 -18.58
N ILE A 49 -1.68 21.39 -17.57
CA ILE A 49 -1.59 21.74 -16.15
C ILE A 49 -0.13 22.05 -15.78
N THR A 50 0.82 21.23 -16.23
CA THR A 50 2.24 21.45 -15.95
C THR A 50 2.71 22.79 -16.48
N ASN A 51 2.33 23.12 -17.72
CA ASN A 51 2.68 24.43 -18.32
C ASN A 51 2.04 25.60 -17.55
N GLU A 52 0.78 25.45 -17.15
CA GLU A 52 0.08 26.48 -16.34
C GLU A 52 0.81 26.71 -15.02
N ILE A 53 1.13 25.66 -14.25
CA ILE A 53 1.85 25.76 -12.98
C ILE A 53 3.20 26.44 -13.16
N LEU A 54 4.00 25.99 -14.13
CA LEU A 54 5.36 26.51 -14.34
C LEU A 54 5.38 27.95 -14.86
N THR A 55 4.30 28.41 -15.45
CA THR A 55 4.18 29.81 -15.93
C THR A 55 3.55 30.76 -14.92
N THR A 56 2.71 30.26 -14.00
CA THR A 56 1.98 31.09 -13.05
C THR A 56 2.56 31.04 -11.63
N THR A 57 2.90 29.85 -11.13
CA THR A 57 3.35 29.62 -9.75
C THR A 57 4.57 28.68 -9.68
N PRO A 58 5.65 28.94 -10.46
CA PRO A 58 6.78 28.01 -10.56
C PRO A 58 7.46 27.72 -9.21
N ILE A 59 7.46 28.69 -8.31
CA ILE A 59 8.12 28.55 -7.00
C ILE A 59 7.38 27.52 -6.15
N ASP A 60 6.05 27.48 -6.19
CA ASP A 60 5.26 26.49 -5.44
C ASP A 60 5.56 25.06 -5.87
N ALA A 61 5.90 24.86 -7.14
CA ALA A 61 6.20 23.55 -7.71
C ALA A 61 7.67 23.13 -7.57
N LEU A 62 8.61 24.10 -7.53
CA LEU A 62 10.05 23.83 -7.66
C LEU A 62 10.84 24.04 -6.36
N GLN A 63 10.26 24.72 -5.35
CA GLN A 63 10.93 24.98 -4.09
C GLN A 63 10.67 23.86 -3.08
N TYR A 64 11.52 23.75 -2.09
CA TYR A 64 11.27 22.92 -0.90
C TYR A 64 9.96 23.30 -0.22
N SER A 65 9.26 22.30 0.27
CA SER A 65 8.02 22.43 1.03
C SER A 65 8.16 21.75 2.41
N ILE A 66 7.06 21.62 3.13
CA ILE A 66 7.02 20.91 4.42
C ILE A 66 7.24 19.41 4.21
N THR A 67 7.77 18.75 5.25
CA THR A 67 8.15 17.32 5.18
C THR A 67 6.98 16.41 4.87
N GLU A 68 5.79 16.73 5.37
CA GLU A 68 4.56 15.97 5.20
C GLU A 68 4.01 16.04 3.77
N GLY A 69 4.51 16.96 2.95
CA GLY A 69 4.12 17.14 1.56
C GLY A 69 3.28 18.39 1.29
N TYR A 70 3.02 18.64 0.02
CA TYR A 70 2.34 19.84 -0.47
C TYR A 70 0.94 20.01 0.15
N THR A 71 0.77 21.06 0.93
CA THR A 71 -0.42 21.31 1.77
C THR A 71 -1.75 21.27 0.99
N PRO A 72 -1.88 21.89 -0.21
CA PRO A 72 -3.14 21.80 -0.95
C PRO A 72 -3.50 20.37 -1.35
N LEU A 73 -2.54 19.54 -1.75
CA LEU A 73 -2.78 18.13 -2.07
C LEU A 73 -3.19 17.35 -0.82
N ARG A 74 -2.50 17.54 0.30
CA ARG A 74 -2.87 16.89 1.58
C ARG A 74 -4.29 17.25 1.99
N ASN A 75 -4.69 18.52 1.89
CA ASN A 75 -6.03 18.96 2.23
C ASN A 75 -7.08 18.33 1.32
N TRP A 76 -6.82 18.28 0.02
CA TRP A 76 -7.70 17.62 -0.94
C TRP A 76 -7.89 16.12 -0.61
N ILE A 77 -6.79 15.41 -0.30
CA ILE A 77 -6.84 14.00 0.11
C ILE A 77 -7.61 13.84 1.42
N LYS A 78 -7.38 14.70 2.42
CA LYS A 78 -8.15 14.67 3.69
C LYS A 78 -9.65 14.81 3.44
N ASP A 79 -10.05 15.74 2.57
CA ASP A 79 -11.45 15.95 2.25
C ASP A 79 -12.06 14.76 1.50
N ASP A 80 -11.32 14.11 0.61
CA ASP A 80 -11.73 12.88 -0.06
C ASP A 80 -11.88 11.72 0.91
N LEU A 81 -10.91 11.52 1.79
CA LEU A 81 -10.94 10.49 2.83
C LEU A 81 -12.07 10.71 3.84
N LYS A 82 -12.38 11.96 4.20
CA LYS A 82 -13.55 12.29 5.04
C LYS A 82 -14.86 11.87 4.37
N LYS A 83 -15.04 12.17 3.08
CA LYS A 83 -16.22 11.75 2.32
C LYS A 83 -16.37 10.22 2.28
N LYS A 84 -15.26 9.49 2.30
CA LYS A 84 -15.21 8.02 2.34
C LYS A 84 -15.32 7.46 3.78
N GLY A 85 -15.47 8.30 4.81
CA GLY A 85 -15.56 7.91 6.21
C GLY A 85 -14.26 7.37 6.81
N MET A 86 -13.13 7.64 6.16
CA MET A 86 -11.81 7.13 6.56
C MET A 86 -10.98 8.11 7.40
N PHE A 87 -11.51 9.29 7.69
CA PHE A 87 -10.81 10.31 8.45
C PHE A 87 -11.65 10.72 9.66
N GLY A 88 -11.12 10.53 10.86
CA GLY A 88 -11.76 10.86 12.12
C GLY A 88 -11.64 12.34 12.53
N GLU A 89 -12.11 12.65 13.74
CA GLU A 89 -11.97 13.97 14.37
C GLU A 89 -10.65 14.13 15.17
N ASN A 90 -9.94 13.02 15.39
CA ASN A 90 -8.69 12.98 16.14
C ASN A 90 -7.52 13.39 15.23
N ASP A 91 -6.34 13.64 15.81
CA ASP A 91 -5.11 14.17 15.20
C ASP A 91 -4.52 13.33 14.04
N GLU A 92 -5.37 12.71 13.25
CA GLU A 92 -4.96 11.99 12.04
C GLU A 92 -4.46 12.95 10.97
N ASP A 93 -3.39 12.57 10.30
CA ASP A 93 -2.81 13.38 9.25
C ASP A 93 -2.49 12.55 7.99
N VAL A 94 -2.25 13.27 6.88
CA VAL A 94 -1.84 12.71 5.60
C VAL A 94 -0.41 13.09 5.31
N VAL A 95 0.41 12.11 4.98
CA VAL A 95 1.79 12.30 4.51
C VAL A 95 1.86 11.88 3.04
N ILE A 96 2.42 12.74 2.21
CA ILE A 96 2.68 12.43 0.80
C ILE A 96 4.04 11.74 0.69
N THR A 97 4.07 10.61 0.02
CA THR A 97 5.28 9.81 -0.20
C THR A 97 5.57 9.64 -1.69
N SER A 98 6.76 9.17 -2.03
CA SER A 98 7.11 8.84 -3.42
C SER A 98 6.50 7.49 -3.84
N GLY A 99 5.16 7.48 -3.92
CA GLY A 99 4.33 6.31 -4.18
C GLY A 99 4.17 5.40 -2.96
N ALA A 100 3.17 4.51 -3.00
CA ALA A 100 2.83 3.60 -1.90
C ALA A 100 4.00 2.72 -1.42
N GLN A 101 4.95 2.38 -2.30
CA GLN A 101 6.14 1.61 -1.89
C GLN A 101 6.95 2.32 -0.81
N GLN A 102 7.10 3.66 -0.90
CA GLN A 102 7.78 4.42 0.14
C GLN A 102 6.93 4.52 1.41
N ALA A 103 5.60 4.64 1.29
CA ALA A 103 4.71 4.61 2.45
C ALA A 103 4.88 3.30 3.25
N ILE A 104 4.87 2.16 2.55
CA ILE A 104 5.09 0.84 3.15
C ILE A 104 6.45 0.75 3.84
N GLU A 105 7.51 1.28 3.20
CA GLU A 105 8.87 1.29 3.77
C GLU A 105 8.95 2.17 5.02
N VAL A 106 8.38 3.37 4.97
CA VAL A 106 8.37 4.32 6.11
C VAL A 106 7.61 3.74 7.29
N VAL A 107 6.42 3.17 7.08
CA VAL A 107 5.66 2.49 8.14
C VAL A 107 6.46 1.33 8.73
N THR A 108 7.13 0.52 7.89
CA THR A 108 7.97 -0.58 8.38
C THR A 108 9.12 -0.06 9.23
N LYS A 109 9.79 1.00 8.79
CA LYS A 109 10.88 1.63 9.54
C LYS A 109 10.43 2.18 10.88
N GLU A 110 9.23 2.74 10.94
CA GLU A 110 8.69 3.42 12.12
C GLU A 110 8.21 2.43 13.20
N ILE A 111 7.63 1.30 12.80
CA ILE A 111 6.92 0.41 13.72
C ILE A 111 7.66 -0.91 13.95
N CYS A 112 8.46 -1.38 13.00
CA CYS A 112 9.08 -2.71 13.05
C CYS A 112 10.54 -2.65 13.49
N ASN A 113 10.86 -3.27 14.61
CA ASN A 113 12.25 -3.52 15.00
C ASN A 113 12.78 -4.79 14.32
N GLU A 114 14.10 -4.94 14.26
CA GLU A 114 14.74 -6.15 13.77
C GLU A 114 14.27 -7.38 14.54
N GLY A 115 13.82 -8.40 13.82
CA GLY A 115 13.28 -9.64 14.36
C GLY A 115 11.83 -9.58 14.86
N ASP A 116 11.17 -8.43 14.77
CA ASP A 116 9.72 -8.36 14.94
C ASP A 116 9.00 -9.05 13.79
N THR A 117 7.79 -9.50 14.04
CA THR A 117 6.99 -10.21 13.06
C THR A 117 6.08 -9.25 12.28
N ILE A 118 6.02 -9.44 10.97
CA ILE A 118 4.97 -8.86 10.13
C ILE A 118 4.13 -10.03 9.60
N ILE A 119 2.83 -10.02 9.92
CA ILE A 119 1.88 -11.00 9.42
C ILE A 119 1.28 -10.47 8.12
N CYS A 120 1.22 -11.29 7.08
CA CYS A 120 0.68 -10.89 5.79
C CYS A 120 -0.17 -12.01 5.17
N GLU A 121 -0.97 -11.66 4.18
CA GLU A 121 -1.69 -12.63 3.35
C GLU A 121 -0.69 -13.55 2.61
N ALA A 122 -1.07 -14.80 2.38
CA ALA A 122 -0.28 -15.75 1.61
C ALA A 122 -1.11 -16.32 0.45
N PRO A 123 -0.80 -15.95 -0.81
CA PRO A 123 0.30 -15.05 -1.25
C PRO A 123 0.00 -13.57 -1.05
N THR A 124 1.03 -12.70 -1.14
CA THR A 124 0.90 -11.24 -1.11
C THR A 124 1.91 -10.54 -2.02
N PHE A 125 1.86 -9.21 -2.08
CA PHE A 125 2.68 -8.40 -2.99
C PHE A 125 4.17 -8.46 -2.66
N ILE A 126 4.97 -8.91 -3.62
CA ILE A 126 6.42 -9.13 -3.47
C ILE A 126 7.19 -7.84 -3.15
N GLY A 127 6.71 -6.68 -3.63
CA GLY A 127 7.34 -5.39 -3.36
C GLY A 127 7.35 -5.06 -1.87
N SER A 128 6.24 -5.31 -1.18
CA SER A 128 6.11 -5.11 0.26
C SER A 128 6.96 -6.10 1.05
N LEU A 129 6.97 -7.38 0.64
CA LEU A 129 7.82 -8.39 1.28
C LEU A 129 9.31 -8.02 1.24
N ASN A 130 9.78 -7.41 0.15
CA ASN A 130 11.17 -6.97 0.04
C ASN A 130 11.46 -5.76 0.95
N ALA A 131 10.51 -4.82 1.09
CA ALA A 131 10.63 -3.74 2.07
C ALA A 131 10.76 -4.32 3.49
N PHE A 132 9.88 -5.24 3.87
CA PHE A 132 9.90 -5.87 5.20
C PHE A 132 11.21 -6.64 5.48
N ARG A 133 11.70 -7.41 4.50
CA ARG A 133 12.98 -8.12 4.60
C ARG A 133 14.16 -7.18 4.78
N SER A 134 14.13 -5.99 4.18
CA SER A 134 15.21 -5.01 4.31
C SER A 134 15.34 -4.45 5.74
N TYR A 135 14.34 -4.64 6.58
CA TYR A 135 14.37 -4.33 8.01
C TYR A 135 14.58 -5.57 8.89
N ASN A 136 14.96 -6.71 8.30
CA ASN A 136 15.16 -8.00 9.00
C ASN A 136 13.90 -8.45 9.77
N ALA A 137 12.71 -8.11 9.27
CA ALA A 137 11.45 -8.56 9.84
C ALA A 137 11.25 -10.06 9.59
N LYS A 138 10.67 -10.75 10.57
CA LYS A 138 10.16 -12.11 10.42
C LYS A 138 8.83 -12.07 9.69
N LEU A 139 8.72 -12.71 8.53
CA LEU A 139 7.48 -12.75 7.76
C LEU A 139 6.68 -14.01 8.09
N VAL A 140 5.41 -13.83 8.42
CA VAL A 140 4.45 -14.91 8.67
C VAL A 140 3.28 -14.76 7.70
N GLY A 141 3.15 -15.71 6.78
CA GLY A 141 2.06 -15.76 5.80
C GLY A 141 0.86 -16.49 6.35
N VAL A 142 -0.33 -15.91 6.20
CA VAL A 142 -1.61 -16.52 6.55
C VAL A 142 -2.40 -16.79 5.28
N GLU A 143 -2.86 -18.03 5.12
CA GLU A 143 -3.62 -18.46 3.95
C GLU A 143 -4.88 -17.63 3.72
N MET A 144 -5.23 -17.48 2.45
CA MET A 144 -6.44 -16.80 2.02
C MET A 144 -7.55 -17.79 1.68
N GLU A 145 -8.76 -17.44 2.06
CA GLU A 145 -10.01 -18.03 1.60
C GLU A 145 -10.58 -17.23 0.42
N ASP A 146 -11.75 -17.57 -0.09
CA ASP A 146 -12.32 -16.91 -1.27
C ASP A 146 -12.73 -15.46 -1.00
N ASP A 147 -13.05 -15.14 0.24
CA ASP A 147 -13.49 -13.82 0.70
C ASP A 147 -12.46 -13.10 1.59
N GLY A 148 -11.18 -13.47 1.51
CA GLY A 148 -10.08 -12.80 2.21
C GLY A 148 -9.26 -13.74 3.11
N ILE A 149 -8.50 -13.16 4.03
CA ILE A 149 -7.61 -13.90 4.94
C ILE A 149 -8.39 -14.87 5.85
N ASN A 150 -7.80 -16.03 6.18
CA ASN A 150 -8.38 -16.96 7.15
C ASN A 150 -8.23 -16.42 8.58
N ILE A 151 -9.35 -16.15 9.24
CA ILE A 151 -9.39 -15.46 10.54
C ILE A 151 -8.83 -16.33 11.66
N ASP A 152 -9.14 -17.64 11.70
CA ASP A 152 -8.65 -18.55 12.74
C ASP A 152 -7.13 -18.72 12.66
N LYS A 153 -6.60 -18.83 11.44
CA LYS A 153 -5.16 -18.89 11.20
C LYS A 153 -4.46 -17.57 11.52
N LEU A 154 -5.13 -16.43 11.28
CA LEU A 154 -4.62 -15.12 11.64
C LEU A 154 -4.51 -15.00 13.18
N GLU A 155 -5.56 -15.38 13.91
CA GLU A 155 -5.52 -15.36 15.39
C GLU A 155 -4.42 -16.27 15.93
N LYS A 156 -4.30 -17.48 15.39
CA LYS A 156 -3.23 -18.41 15.74
C LYS A 156 -1.84 -17.78 15.48
N ALA A 157 -1.65 -17.15 14.33
CA ALA A 157 -0.40 -16.49 14.00
C ALA A 157 -0.06 -15.36 14.99
N LEU A 158 -1.04 -14.57 15.42
CA LEU A 158 -0.88 -13.53 16.44
C LEU A 158 -0.47 -14.12 17.81
N ILE A 159 -1.09 -15.22 18.24
CA ILE A 159 -0.75 -15.92 19.48
C ILE A 159 0.69 -16.45 19.44
N GLU A 160 1.07 -17.09 18.34
CA GLU A 160 2.41 -17.69 18.16
C GLU A 160 3.53 -16.66 17.97
N ASN A 161 3.17 -15.41 17.64
CA ASN A 161 4.14 -14.34 17.38
C ASN A 161 3.81 -13.08 18.19
N PRO A 162 4.08 -13.08 19.51
CA PRO A 162 3.70 -11.97 20.41
C PRO A 162 4.46 -10.66 20.13
N ARG A 163 5.51 -10.68 19.30
CA ARG A 163 6.22 -9.51 18.80
C ARG A 163 5.77 -9.13 17.39
N THR A 164 4.48 -9.21 17.10
CA THR A 164 3.93 -8.74 15.83
C THR A 164 3.86 -7.22 15.82
N ALA A 165 4.57 -6.60 14.88
CA ALA A 165 4.57 -5.16 14.68
C ALA A 165 3.27 -4.70 14.00
N PHE A 166 2.91 -5.35 12.90
CA PHE A 166 1.66 -5.06 12.20
C PHE A 166 1.21 -6.23 11.30
N ILE A 167 -0.06 -6.15 10.89
CA ILE A 167 -0.67 -7.01 9.88
C ILE A 167 -0.73 -6.23 8.57
N TYR A 168 -0.15 -6.74 7.47
CA TYR A 168 -0.19 -6.14 6.14
C TYR A 168 -1.25 -6.80 5.28
N LEU A 169 -2.17 -6.02 4.72
CA LEU A 169 -3.32 -6.49 3.95
C LEU A 169 -3.56 -5.64 2.70
N ILE A 170 -4.05 -6.30 1.65
CA ILE A 170 -4.58 -5.66 0.43
C ILE A 170 -6.06 -6.06 0.29
N PRO A 171 -7.00 -5.39 0.97
CA PRO A 171 -8.38 -5.87 1.09
C PRO A 171 -9.22 -5.78 -0.18
N ASN A 172 -8.82 -4.99 -1.17
CA ASN A 172 -9.52 -4.84 -2.44
C ASN A 172 -8.67 -5.37 -3.60
N PHE A 173 -9.22 -6.31 -4.37
CA PHE A 173 -8.55 -6.87 -5.57
C PHE A 173 -7.10 -7.27 -5.27
N GLN A 174 -6.94 -8.05 -4.23
CA GLN A 174 -5.67 -8.45 -3.63
C GLN A 174 -4.62 -8.88 -4.68
N ASN A 175 -3.42 -8.40 -4.54
CA ASN A 175 -2.31 -8.78 -5.41
C ASN A 175 -1.50 -9.91 -4.76
N PRO A 176 -1.45 -11.14 -5.37
CA PRO A 176 -1.80 -11.42 -6.77
C PRO A 176 -3.15 -12.12 -6.99
N THR A 177 -3.99 -12.34 -5.98
CA THR A 177 -5.14 -13.25 -6.07
C THR A 177 -6.38 -12.64 -6.73
N GLY A 178 -6.47 -11.31 -6.80
CA GLY A 178 -7.66 -10.58 -7.27
C GLY A 178 -8.85 -10.62 -6.30
N LYS A 179 -8.73 -11.29 -5.17
CA LYS A 179 -9.82 -11.43 -4.18
C LYS A 179 -10.12 -10.12 -3.47
N THR A 180 -11.37 -9.92 -3.09
CA THR A 180 -11.79 -8.80 -2.24
C THR A 180 -12.26 -9.32 -0.90
N MET A 181 -11.71 -8.77 0.19
CA MET A 181 -12.05 -9.16 1.54
C MET A 181 -13.48 -8.72 1.89
N SER A 182 -14.28 -9.66 2.42
CA SER A 182 -15.64 -9.41 2.87
C SER A 182 -15.68 -8.42 4.05
N LEU A 183 -16.82 -7.76 4.24
CA LEU A 183 -17.00 -6.83 5.36
C LEU A 183 -16.84 -7.53 6.71
N GLU A 184 -17.36 -8.76 6.81
CA GLU A 184 -17.27 -9.58 8.03
C GLU A 184 -15.81 -9.85 8.39
N LYS A 185 -14.99 -10.20 7.42
CA LYS A 185 -13.56 -10.43 7.66
C LYS A 185 -12.80 -9.15 7.98
N ARG A 186 -13.14 -8.02 7.34
CA ARG A 186 -12.55 -6.71 7.71
C ARG A 186 -12.82 -6.37 9.18
N LYS A 187 -14.06 -6.57 9.66
CA LYS A 187 -14.42 -6.38 11.07
C LYS A 187 -13.67 -7.35 11.98
N ALA A 188 -13.57 -8.63 11.60
CA ALA A 188 -12.87 -9.64 12.39
C ALA A 188 -11.37 -9.36 12.51
N VAL A 189 -10.71 -8.99 11.40
CA VAL A 189 -9.30 -8.59 11.41
C VAL A 189 -9.07 -7.38 12.31
N LEU A 190 -9.92 -6.35 12.21
CA LEU A 190 -9.82 -5.16 13.06
C LEU A 190 -9.99 -5.53 14.54
N ALA A 191 -10.96 -6.36 14.86
CA ALA A 191 -11.18 -6.83 16.24
C ALA A 191 -9.98 -7.61 16.80
N LEU A 192 -9.33 -8.45 15.98
CA LEU A 192 -8.11 -9.15 16.37
C LEU A 192 -6.95 -8.16 16.58
N ALA A 193 -6.74 -7.22 15.65
CA ALA A 193 -5.70 -6.21 15.79
C ALA A 193 -5.85 -5.40 17.09
N GLN A 194 -7.07 -5.01 17.43
CA GLN A 194 -7.38 -4.31 18.68
C GLN A 194 -7.14 -5.19 19.92
N ARG A 195 -7.58 -6.45 19.88
CA ARG A 195 -7.39 -7.41 20.99
C ARG A 195 -5.92 -7.67 21.30
N TYR A 196 -5.12 -7.83 20.27
CA TYR A 196 -3.67 -8.12 20.39
C TYR A 196 -2.80 -6.87 20.40
N ASN A 197 -3.41 -5.68 20.34
CA ASN A 197 -2.73 -4.37 20.31
C ASN A 197 -1.65 -4.28 19.23
N VAL A 198 -2.01 -4.66 18.00
CA VAL A 198 -1.16 -4.57 16.81
C VAL A 198 -1.74 -3.60 15.80
N TYR A 199 -0.90 -3.02 14.96
CA TYR A 199 -1.36 -2.18 13.86
C TYR A 199 -1.79 -3.02 12.65
N ILE A 200 -2.60 -2.40 11.79
CA ILE A 200 -2.90 -2.88 10.44
C ILE A 200 -2.34 -1.87 9.45
N LEU A 201 -1.56 -2.32 8.49
CA LEU A 201 -1.24 -1.55 7.28
C LEU A 201 -2.20 -2.00 6.17
N GLU A 202 -3.21 -1.18 5.90
CA GLU A 202 -4.16 -1.38 4.81
C GLU A 202 -3.62 -0.72 3.54
N ASP A 203 -3.16 -1.53 2.59
CA ASP A 203 -2.67 -1.11 1.27
C ASP A 203 -3.81 -1.20 0.25
N ASN A 204 -4.23 -0.07 -0.31
CA ASN A 204 -5.42 -0.01 -1.17
C ASN A 204 -5.15 0.65 -2.54
N PRO A 205 -4.34 0.03 -3.40
CA PRO A 205 -4.04 0.59 -4.71
C PRO A 205 -5.16 0.42 -5.74
N TYR A 206 -6.12 -0.49 -5.50
CA TYR A 206 -7.11 -0.89 -6.49
C TYR A 206 -8.55 -0.58 -6.11
N GLY A 207 -8.82 -0.09 -4.90
CA GLY A 207 -10.19 0.10 -4.39
C GLY A 207 -11.07 0.99 -5.26
N ASP A 208 -10.49 2.02 -5.85
CA ASP A 208 -11.21 2.96 -6.74
C ASP A 208 -11.40 2.43 -8.19
N LEU A 209 -10.89 1.21 -8.50
CA LEU A 209 -11.02 0.60 -9.83
C LEU A 209 -12.17 -0.41 -9.94
N ARG A 210 -13.16 -0.34 -9.08
CA ARG A 210 -14.29 -1.27 -9.10
C ARG A 210 -15.23 -0.97 -10.27
N TYR A 211 -15.40 -1.95 -11.17
CA TYR A 211 -16.30 -1.86 -12.32
C TYR A 211 -17.66 -2.53 -12.06
N ILE A 212 -17.71 -3.55 -11.19
CA ILE A 212 -18.90 -4.36 -10.90
C ILE A 212 -18.98 -4.59 -9.39
N GLY A 213 -20.22 -4.62 -8.87
CA GLY A 213 -20.50 -4.82 -7.45
C GLY A 213 -20.41 -3.54 -6.63
N GLU A 214 -20.66 -3.66 -5.33
CA GLU A 214 -20.68 -2.53 -4.40
C GLU A 214 -19.32 -2.36 -3.71
N ASN A 215 -19.02 -1.14 -3.29
CA ASN A 215 -17.85 -0.84 -2.50
C ASN A 215 -17.99 -1.42 -1.08
N VAL A 216 -16.97 -2.12 -0.65
CA VAL A 216 -16.87 -2.61 0.72
C VAL A 216 -16.15 -1.55 1.56
N PRO A 217 -16.69 -1.11 2.72
CA PRO A 217 -16.02 -0.17 3.61
C PRO A 217 -14.60 -0.62 3.93
N THR A 218 -13.63 0.29 3.86
CA THR A 218 -12.23 0.01 4.21
C THR A 218 -12.10 -0.36 5.68
N ILE A 219 -11.04 -1.08 6.07
CA ILE A 219 -10.76 -1.37 7.48
C ILE A 219 -10.53 -0.04 8.22
N LYS A 220 -9.86 0.92 7.56
CA LYS A 220 -9.65 2.27 8.09
C LYS A 220 -10.96 2.98 8.43
N SER A 221 -12.00 2.88 7.60
CA SER A 221 -13.30 3.50 7.89
C SER A 221 -14.05 2.89 9.07
N LEU A 222 -13.71 1.64 9.41
CA LEU A 222 -14.28 0.92 10.56
C LEU A 222 -13.52 1.20 11.86
N ASP A 223 -12.27 1.67 11.75
CA ASP A 223 -11.40 1.90 12.89
C ASP A 223 -11.78 3.19 13.63
N LYS A 224 -11.94 3.08 14.95
CA LYS A 224 -12.22 4.20 15.87
C LYS A 224 -11.09 4.41 16.90
N ASN A 225 -10.11 3.52 16.90
CA ASN A 225 -9.07 3.46 17.93
C ASN A 225 -7.66 3.82 17.42
N GLY A 226 -7.51 4.08 16.10
CA GLY A 226 -6.21 4.44 15.52
C GLY A 226 -5.29 3.24 15.27
N ASN A 227 -5.85 2.04 15.11
CA ASN A 227 -5.06 0.84 14.82
C ASN A 227 -4.71 0.69 13.33
N VAL A 228 -5.37 1.43 12.42
CA VAL A 228 -5.22 1.26 10.98
C VAL A 228 -4.44 2.41 10.35
N LEU A 229 -3.30 2.07 9.75
CA LEU A 229 -2.54 2.92 8.85
C LEU A 229 -3.01 2.61 7.42
N TYR A 230 -3.47 3.63 6.71
CA TYR A 230 -4.00 3.48 5.35
C TYR A 230 -2.99 3.99 4.33
N ALA A 231 -2.64 3.16 3.35
CA ALA A 231 -1.81 3.52 2.22
C ALA A 231 -2.65 3.57 0.94
N GLY A 232 -2.88 4.78 0.43
CA GLY A 232 -3.50 5.03 -0.87
C GLY A 232 -2.47 5.39 -1.93
N THR A 233 -2.88 5.42 -3.20
CA THR A 233 -2.00 5.85 -4.30
C THR A 233 -2.82 6.29 -5.52
N PHE A 234 -2.28 7.22 -6.29
CA PHE A 234 -2.79 7.62 -7.61
C PHE A 234 -2.19 6.80 -8.77
N SER A 235 -1.34 5.83 -8.46
CA SER A 235 -0.63 5.04 -9.48
C SER A 235 -1.57 4.29 -10.43
N LYS A 236 -2.77 3.90 -9.97
CA LYS A 236 -3.73 3.14 -10.79
C LYS A 236 -4.90 3.97 -11.29
N THR A 237 -5.14 5.14 -10.69
CA THR A 237 -6.26 6.03 -11.05
C THR A 237 -5.82 7.23 -11.88
N LEU A 238 -4.54 7.60 -11.85
CA LEU A 238 -3.99 8.70 -12.64
C LEU A 238 -2.76 8.25 -13.46
N ALA A 239 -1.60 8.12 -12.85
CA ALA A 239 -0.40 7.66 -13.54
C ALA A 239 0.68 7.20 -12.53
N PRO A 240 1.26 5.99 -12.69
CA PRO A 240 2.26 5.48 -11.76
C PRO A 240 3.60 6.24 -11.81
N GLY A 241 3.88 6.91 -12.92
CA GLY A 241 5.10 7.71 -13.12
C GLY A 241 5.17 8.98 -12.28
N LEU A 242 4.04 9.52 -11.83
CA LEU A 242 3.99 10.69 -10.95
C LEU A 242 4.49 10.42 -9.52
N ARG A 243 4.54 9.15 -9.13
CA ARG A 243 5.05 8.70 -7.81
C ARG A 243 4.32 9.32 -6.61
N VAL A 244 2.98 9.34 -6.68
CA VAL A 244 2.10 9.76 -5.56
C VAL A 244 1.09 8.66 -5.26
#